data_a514cfdecd818a757a8ce4419bcb8b7a
#
_entry.id   a514cfdecd818a757a8ce4419bcb8b7a
#
_cell.length_a   1.000
_cell.length_b   1.000
_cell.length_c   1.000
_cell.angle_alpha   90.00
_cell.angle_beta   90.00
_cell.angle_gamma   90.00
#
_symmetry.space_group_name_H-M   'P 1'
#
loop_
_entity.id
_entity.type
_entity.pdbx_description
1 polymer ?
#
loop_
_entity_poly.entity_id
_entity_poly.type
_entity_poly.pdbx_seq_one_letter_code
_entity_poly.pdbx_strand_id
1 'polypeptide(L)'
;MPDVMVNRRAAPRYPLVLAAELTQLSSGTKLHGRTANVSRTGCYIDMLNPVPAGTQIHVRLVSGAESFETHARVVYVIPGLGMGMAFQGEVSASQIAILNHWLEEASIPAR
;
A
#
# COMPACT_ATOMS: atom_id res chain seq x y z
N MET A 1 10.22 -4.84 25.26
CA MET A 1 9.76 -4.33 24.86
C MET A 1 9.20 -4.13 24.31
N PRO A 2 9.21 -4.04 24.30
CA PRO A 2 8.49 -3.88 23.74
C PRO A 2 7.97 -3.07 23.03
N ASP A 3 7.91 -2.45 23.15
CA ASP A 3 7.54 -1.47 22.53
C ASP A 3 7.68 -1.52 21.12
N VAL A 4 8.44 -2.15 20.52
CA VAL A 4 8.52 -2.37 19.11
C VAL A 4 7.20 -2.72 18.50
N MET A 5 6.46 -3.52 19.17
CA MET A 5 5.18 -3.86 18.72
C MET A 5 4.26 -2.70 18.65
N VAL A 6 4.36 -1.85 19.59
CA VAL A 6 3.57 -0.66 19.61
C VAL A 6 3.90 0.21 18.42
N ASN A 7 5.18 0.30 18.09
CA ASN A 7 5.58 1.13 16.99
C ASN A 7 5.02 0.69 15.66
N ARG A 8 4.89 -0.59 15.48
CA ARG A 8 4.34 -1.07 14.24
C ARG A 8 2.91 -0.62 14.04
N ARG A 9 2.24 -0.29 15.12
CA ARG A 9 0.87 0.18 15.04
C ARG A 9 0.75 1.66 14.98
N ALA A 10 1.89 2.36 14.91
CA ALA A 10 1.89 3.80 14.86
C ALA A 10 1.26 4.34 13.58
N ALA A 11 1.15 3.55 12.55
CA ALA A 11 0.56 3.98 11.30
C ALA A 11 -0.84 3.38 11.15
N PRO A 12 -1.87 4.14 11.48
CA PRO A 12 -3.25 3.64 11.37
C PRO A 12 -3.59 3.29 9.93
N ARG A 13 -4.40 2.27 9.76
CA ARG A 13 -4.88 1.85 8.46
C ARG A 13 -6.30 2.36 8.26
N TYR A 14 -6.56 2.85 7.06
CA TYR A 14 -7.87 3.37 6.72
C TYR A 14 -8.47 2.58 5.58
N PRO A 15 -9.78 2.30 5.63
CA PRO A 15 -10.46 1.61 4.52
C PRO A 15 -10.55 2.57 3.35
N LEU A 16 -9.64 2.44 2.42
CA LEU A 16 -9.51 3.34 1.29
C LEU A 16 -9.30 2.46 0.06
N VAL A 17 -10.20 2.59 -0.91
CA VAL A 17 -10.16 1.77 -2.11
C VAL A 17 -9.57 2.58 -3.26
N LEU A 18 -8.37 2.19 -3.68
CA LEU A 18 -7.65 2.83 -4.76
C LEU A 18 -7.26 1.79 -5.79
N ALA A 19 -7.24 2.18 -7.05
CA ALA A 19 -6.70 1.32 -8.09
C ALA A 19 -5.21 1.18 -7.84
N ALA A 20 -4.70 -0.04 -8.00
CA ALA A 20 -3.29 -0.33 -7.77
C ALA A 20 -2.69 -0.96 -9.02
N GLU A 21 -1.61 -0.35 -9.52
CA GLU A 21 -0.82 -0.89 -10.61
C GLU A 21 0.49 -1.35 -10.01
N LEU A 22 0.81 -2.61 -10.20
CA LEU A 22 1.97 -3.23 -9.56
C LEU A 22 2.91 -3.77 -10.62
N THR A 23 4.20 -3.59 -10.42
CA THR A 23 5.21 -4.14 -11.32
C THR A 23 6.22 -4.89 -10.49
N GLN A 24 6.38 -6.19 -10.76
CA GLN A 24 7.40 -6.98 -10.07
C GLN A 24 8.76 -6.54 -10.60
N LEU A 25 9.66 -6.18 -9.69
CA LEU A 25 10.95 -5.63 -10.12
C LEU A 25 11.82 -6.65 -10.81
N SER A 26 11.77 -7.90 -10.38
CA SER A 26 12.65 -8.93 -10.94
C SER A 26 12.26 -9.35 -12.35
N SER A 27 10.99 -9.29 -12.68
CA SER A 27 10.50 -9.83 -13.96
C SER A 27 9.87 -8.78 -14.87
N GLY A 28 9.51 -7.63 -14.31
CA GLY A 28 8.77 -6.64 -15.06
C GLY A 28 7.31 -6.97 -15.25
N THR A 29 6.85 -8.05 -14.61
CA THR A 29 5.46 -8.48 -14.74
C THR A 29 4.54 -7.45 -14.13
N LYS A 30 3.50 -7.08 -14.85
CA LYS A 30 2.53 -6.10 -14.39
C LYS A 30 1.27 -6.76 -13.88
N LEU A 31 0.79 -6.27 -12.74
CA LEU A 31 -0.40 -6.80 -12.09
C LEU A 31 -1.30 -5.64 -11.72
N HIS A 32 -2.57 -5.90 -11.58
CA HIS A 32 -3.53 -4.88 -11.18
C HIS A 32 -4.37 -5.40 -10.02
N GLY A 33 -4.74 -4.50 -9.14
CA GLY A 33 -5.59 -4.84 -8.03
C GLY A 33 -6.19 -3.59 -7.45
N ARG A 34 -6.75 -3.71 -6.26
CA ARG A 34 -7.30 -2.59 -5.54
C ARG A 34 -6.93 -2.69 -4.08
N THR A 35 -6.70 -1.55 -3.45
CA THR A 35 -6.43 -1.55 -2.03
C THR A 35 -7.73 -1.80 -1.27
N ALA A 36 -7.63 -2.51 -0.16
CA ALA A 36 -8.70 -2.62 0.81
C ALA A 36 -8.46 -1.66 1.96
N ASN A 37 -7.19 -1.41 2.27
CA ASN A 37 -6.84 -0.41 3.26
C ASN A 37 -5.45 0.13 2.95
N VAL A 38 -5.18 1.33 3.44
CA VAL A 38 -3.92 2.04 3.21
C VAL A 38 -3.49 2.73 4.48
N SER A 39 -2.18 2.77 4.71
CA SER A 39 -1.59 3.54 5.80
C SER A 39 -0.39 4.30 5.24
N ARG A 40 0.28 5.04 6.11
CA ARG A 40 1.49 5.75 5.68
C ARG A 40 2.65 4.81 5.40
N THR A 41 2.58 3.58 5.89
CA THR A 41 3.71 2.65 5.77
C THR A 41 3.42 1.46 4.87
N GLY A 42 2.20 1.33 4.37
CA GLY A 42 1.89 0.20 3.50
C GLY A 42 0.42 0.13 3.16
N CYS A 43 0.05 -0.96 2.51
CA CYS A 43 -1.34 -1.16 2.12
C CYS A 43 -1.63 -2.65 2.00
N TYR A 44 -2.91 -2.98 1.99
CA TYR A 44 -3.36 -4.34 1.69
C TYR A 44 -4.08 -4.29 0.36
N ILE A 45 -3.69 -5.18 -0.54
CA ILE A 45 -4.25 -5.26 -1.89
C ILE A 45 -5.11 -6.49 -2.00
N ASP A 46 -6.37 -6.31 -2.44
CA ASP A 46 -7.23 -7.42 -2.78
C ASP A 46 -6.78 -7.99 -4.11
N MET A 47 -6.52 -9.28 -4.14
CA MET A 47 -5.97 -9.90 -5.34
C MET A 47 -6.17 -11.40 -5.27
N LEU A 48 -6.75 -11.96 -6.32
CA LEU A 48 -7.06 -13.38 -6.33
C LEU A 48 -5.81 -14.25 -6.28
N ASN A 49 -4.78 -13.83 -7.01
CA ASN A 49 -3.53 -14.58 -7.09
C ASN A 49 -2.37 -13.71 -6.64
N PRO A 50 -2.20 -13.52 -5.33
CA PRO A 50 -1.10 -12.70 -4.83
C PRO A 50 0.26 -13.34 -5.09
N VAL A 51 1.28 -12.50 -5.11
CA VAL A 51 2.65 -12.97 -5.31
C VAL A 51 3.28 -13.28 -3.95
N PRO A 52 4.35 -14.09 -3.92
CA PRO A 52 4.92 -14.54 -2.65
C PRO A 52 5.46 -13.43 -1.78
N ALA A 53 5.42 -13.64 -0.46
CA ALA A 53 6.03 -12.75 0.49
C ALA A 53 7.51 -12.58 0.13
N GLY A 54 8.02 -11.38 0.32
CA GLY A 54 9.41 -11.05 -0.05
C GLY A 54 9.54 -10.46 -1.43
N THR A 55 8.52 -10.56 -2.27
CA THR A 55 8.60 -10.02 -3.63
C THR A 55 8.71 -8.49 -3.58
N GLN A 56 9.63 -7.96 -4.39
CA GLN A 56 9.82 -6.52 -4.50
C GLN A 56 8.96 -5.98 -5.64
N ILE A 57 8.23 -4.93 -5.38
CA ILE A 57 7.24 -4.41 -6.30
C ILE A 57 7.33 -2.89 -6.40
N HIS A 58 7.13 -2.37 -7.61
CA HIS A 58 6.87 -0.95 -7.80
C HIS A 58 5.35 -0.78 -7.75
N VAL A 59 4.88 0.07 -6.84
CA VAL A 59 3.45 0.28 -6.61
C VAL A 59 3.05 1.66 -7.09
N ARG A 60 1.95 1.73 -7.81
CA ARG A 60 1.34 3.00 -8.19
C ARG A 60 -0.13 2.94 -7.79
N LEU A 61 -0.49 3.76 -6.79
CA LEU A 61 -1.88 3.88 -6.34
C LEU A 61 -2.49 5.10 -6.98
N VAL A 62 -3.71 4.96 -7.47
CA VAL A 62 -4.33 6.01 -8.28
C VAL A 62 -5.69 6.39 -7.71
N SER A 63 -5.94 7.69 -7.61
CA SER A 63 -7.22 8.23 -7.24
C SER A 63 -7.50 9.43 -8.14
N GLY A 64 -8.37 9.24 -9.14
CA GLY A 64 -8.64 10.31 -10.09
C GLY A 64 -7.39 10.72 -10.83
N ALA A 65 -7.04 12.00 -10.75
CA ALA A 65 -5.87 12.52 -11.43
C ALA A 65 -4.60 12.42 -10.61
N GLU A 66 -4.70 11.98 -9.36
CA GLU A 66 -3.56 11.89 -8.46
C GLU A 66 -3.02 10.47 -8.39
N SER A 67 -1.73 10.33 -8.20
CA SER A 67 -1.13 9.03 -7.99
C SER A 67 -0.01 9.12 -6.97
N PHE A 68 0.22 7.99 -6.30
CA PHE A 68 1.31 7.85 -5.34
C PHE A 68 2.10 6.62 -5.75
N GLU A 69 3.41 6.80 -5.95
CA GLU A 69 4.26 5.71 -6.42
C GLU A 69 5.41 5.50 -5.46
N THR A 70 5.73 4.25 -5.22
CA THR A 70 6.89 3.91 -4.40
C THR A 70 7.24 2.44 -4.63
N HIS A 71 8.38 2.03 -4.10
CA HIS A 71 8.71 0.62 -4.04
C HIS A 71 8.08 0.04 -2.79
N ALA A 72 7.76 -1.24 -2.84
CA ALA A 72 7.17 -1.94 -1.72
C ALA A 72 7.64 -3.38 -1.72
N ARG A 73 7.48 -4.02 -0.58
CA ARG A 73 7.77 -5.43 -0.45
C ARG A 73 6.53 -6.13 0.09
N VAL A 74 6.21 -7.28 -0.49
CA VAL A 74 5.11 -8.10 0.02
C VAL A 74 5.56 -8.70 1.34
N VAL A 75 4.83 -8.44 2.41
CA VAL A 75 5.21 -8.90 3.73
C VAL A 75 4.40 -10.10 4.20
N TYR A 76 3.17 -10.25 3.70
CA TYR A 76 2.39 -11.46 3.97
C TYR A 76 1.36 -11.64 2.85
N VAL A 77 0.88 -12.88 2.75
CA VAL A 77 -0.07 -13.27 1.71
C VAL A 77 -1.21 -14.03 2.36
N ILE A 78 -2.43 -13.73 1.92
CA ILE A 78 -3.59 -14.54 2.26
C ILE A 78 -4.07 -15.14 0.96
N PRO A 79 -3.81 -16.44 0.74
CA PRO A 79 -4.10 -17.07 -0.56
C PRO A 79 -5.56 -16.90 -0.95
N GLY A 80 -5.78 -16.54 -2.22
CA GLY A 80 -7.12 -16.34 -2.74
C GLY A 80 -7.77 -15.04 -2.34
N LEU A 81 -7.13 -14.23 -1.49
CA LEU A 81 -7.72 -12.98 -1.00
C LEU A 81 -6.87 -11.77 -1.28
N GLY A 82 -5.57 -11.81 -0.97
CA GLY A 82 -4.74 -10.65 -1.20
C GLY A 82 -3.40 -10.71 -0.50
N MET A 83 -2.75 -9.55 -0.42
CA MET A 83 -1.43 -9.47 0.16
C MET A 83 -1.20 -8.13 0.82
N GLY A 84 -0.44 -8.15 1.92
CA GLY A 84 -0.03 -6.95 2.62
C GLY A 84 1.35 -6.53 2.16
N MET A 85 1.52 -5.23 1.93
CA MET A 85 2.79 -4.69 1.44
C MET A 85 3.27 -3.57 2.33
N ALA A 86 4.58 -3.49 2.49
CA ALA A 86 5.23 -2.40 3.22
C ALA A 86 5.93 -1.52 2.21
N PHE A 87 5.68 -0.21 2.28
CA PHE A 87 6.37 0.74 1.42
C PHE A 87 7.83 0.83 1.82
N GLN A 88 8.70 0.95 0.84
CA GLN A 88 10.14 1.02 1.07
C GLN A 88 10.73 2.13 0.25
N GLY A 89 11.91 2.59 0.67
CA GLY A 89 12.62 3.58 -0.09
C GLY A 89 12.16 5.00 0.21
N GLU A 90 12.78 5.92 -0.46
CA GLU A 90 12.50 7.34 -0.25
C GLU A 90 11.47 7.81 -1.26
N VAL A 91 10.59 8.67 -0.79
CA VAL A 91 9.51 9.20 -1.61
C VAL A 91 9.59 10.72 -1.53
N SER A 92 9.34 11.39 -2.65
CA SER A 92 9.42 12.84 -2.70
C SER A 92 8.36 13.47 -1.79
N ALA A 93 8.61 14.72 -1.39
CA ALA A 93 7.67 15.43 -0.55
C ALA A 93 6.30 15.57 -1.21
N SER A 94 6.26 15.76 -2.53
CA SER A 94 4.99 15.89 -3.21
C SER A 94 4.20 14.60 -3.20
N GLN A 95 4.87 13.46 -3.31
CA GLN A 95 4.20 12.15 -3.24
C GLN A 95 3.69 11.88 -1.83
N ILE A 96 4.48 12.21 -0.83
CA ILE A 96 4.06 12.05 0.56
C ILE A 96 2.83 12.92 0.83
N ALA A 97 2.80 14.13 0.28
CA ALA A 97 1.66 15.03 0.48
C ALA A 97 0.38 14.44 -0.10
N ILE A 98 0.47 13.79 -1.26
CA ILE A 98 -0.68 13.15 -1.88
C ILE A 98 -1.19 12.03 -0.98
N LEU A 99 -0.30 11.17 -0.52
CA LEU A 99 -0.69 10.07 0.35
C LEU A 99 -1.33 10.59 1.63
N ASN A 100 -0.70 11.58 2.27
CA ASN A 100 -1.23 12.14 3.50
C ASN A 100 -2.60 12.75 3.29
N HIS A 101 -2.81 13.43 2.17
CA HIS A 101 -4.10 14.02 1.85
C HIS A 101 -5.19 12.94 1.76
N TRP A 102 -4.91 11.86 1.05
CA TRP A 102 -5.85 10.76 0.93
C TRP A 102 -6.20 10.17 2.29
N LEU A 103 -5.18 10.00 3.14
CA LEU A 103 -5.40 9.41 4.46
C LEU A 103 -6.18 10.35 5.37
N GLU A 104 -5.92 11.65 5.27
CA GLU A 104 -6.68 12.62 6.03
C GLU A 104 -8.15 12.59 5.65
N GLU A 105 -8.43 12.53 4.36
CA GLU A 105 -9.81 12.46 3.91
C GLU A 105 -10.48 11.18 4.35
N ALA A 106 -9.75 10.06 4.29
CA ALA A 106 -10.30 8.78 4.69
C ALA A 106 -10.57 8.71 6.18
N SER A 107 -9.90 9.54 6.97
CA SER A 107 -10.08 9.53 8.43
C SER A 107 -11.25 10.38 8.90
N ILE A 108 -11.85 11.18 8.01
CA ILE A 108 -12.98 12.03 8.38
C ILE A 108 -14.21 11.15 8.56
N PRO A 109 -14.87 11.23 9.74
CA PRO A 109 -16.03 10.39 9.97
C PRO A 109 -17.15 10.67 8.97
N ALA A 110 -17.87 9.63 8.59
CA ALA A 110 -19.02 9.78 7.72
C ALA A 110 -20.12 10.51 8.47
N ARG A 111 -20.96 11.23 7.74
CA ARG A 111 -22.08 11.96 8.32
C ARG A 111 -23.40 11.38 7.89
#